data_a5b634f6c596bc8b19ca775ec0440af5
#
_entry.id   a5b634f6c596bc8b19ca775ec0440af5
#
_cell.length_a   1.000
_cell.length_b   1.000
_cell.length_c   1.000
_cell.angle_alpha   90.00
_cell.angle_beta   90.00
_cell.angle_gamma   90.00
#
_symmetry.space_group_name_H-M   'P 1'
#
loop_
_entity.id
_entity.type
_entity.pdbx_description
1 polymer ?
#
loop_
_entity_poly.entity_id
_entity_poly.type
_entity_poly.pdbx_seq_one_letter_code
_entity_poly.pdbx_strand_id
1 'polypeptide(L)'
;YRGGRPTADQALSVAYASNASQNDTHWKSADFDAKLLEARAMLDQAKRKEIYAELQAMISNDGGALIPMFGDYLDATSKKLKGVTTHPMFNLMGARLAEKVWLEA
;
A
#
# COMPACT_ATOMS: atom_id res chain seq x y z
N TYR A 1 -7.89 9.63 -0.33
CA TYR A 1 -7.58 8.36 -1.02
C TYR A 1 -6.08 8.27 -1.28
N ARG A 2 -5.46 7.18 -0.88
CA ARG A 2 -4.04 6.89 -1.19
C ARG A 2 -3.97 5.62 -2.01
N GLY A 3 -3.25 5.69 -3.11
CA GLY A 3 -2.93 4.51 -3.93
C GLY A 3 -1.99 3.56 -3.19
N GLY A 4 -2.09 2.26 -3.51
CA GLY A 4 -1.21 1.24 -2.97
C GLY A 4 0.26 1.50 -3.27
N ARG A 5 1.12 1.00 -2.41
CA ARG A 5 2.57 0.95 -2.61
C ARG A 5 3.02 -0.51 -2.57
N PRO A 6 4.00 -0.92 -3.38
CA PRO A 6 4.40 -2.32 -3.47
C PRO A 6 5.08 -2.86 -2.21
N THR A 7 5.60 -1.99 -1.36
CA THR A 7 6.27 -2.40 -0.12
C THR A 7 5.82 -1.56 1.07
N ALA A 8 5.88 -2.15 2.26
CA ALA A 8 5.62 -1.43 3.50
C ALA A 8 6.60 -0.26 3.67
N ASP A 9 7.88 -0.44 3.38
CA ASP A 9 8.89 0.62 3.45
C ASP A 9 8.48 1.85 2.64
N GLN A 10 8.08 1.67 1.40
CA GLN A 10 7.68 2.78 0.55
C GLN A 10 6.42 3.49 1.07
N ALA A 11 5.43 2.73 1.53
CA ALA A 11 4.22 3.31 2.10
C ALA A 11 4.52 4.14 3.35
N LEU A 12 5.31 3.60 4.26
CA LEU A 12 5.64 4.23 5.53
C LEU A 12 6.54 5.46 5.34
N SER A 13 7.52 5.36 4.46
CA SER A 13 8.47 6.46 4.20
C SER A 13 7.82 7.67 3.53
N VAL A 14 6.93 7.42 2.58
CA VAL A 14 6.33 8.49 1.77
C VAL A 14 5.20 9.19 2.52
N ALA A 15 4.49 8.47 3.39
CA ALA A 15 3.26 8.96 4.00
C ALA A 15 3.37 9.31 5.48
N TYR A 16 4.35 8.76 6.21
CA TYR A 16 4.40 8.87 7.68
C TYR A 16 5.74 9.32 8.25
N ALA A 17 6.85 9.23 7.52
CA ALA A 17 8.11 9.81 7.99
C ALA A 17 7.94 11.31 8.25
N SER A 18 8.56 11.83 9.30
CA SER A 18 8.34 13.19 9.82
C SER A 18 8.57 14.28 8.77
N ASN A 19 9.49 14.06 7.82
CA ASN A 19 9.84 15.00 6.76
C ASN A 19 9.29 14.60 5.39
N ALA A 20 8.38 13.62 5.32
CA ALA A 20 7.83 13.16 4.06
C ALA A 20 6.88 14.20 3.46
N SER A 21 7.04 14.46 2.15
CA SER A 21 6.21 15.43 1.42
C SER A 21 4.72 15.06 1.34
N GLN A 22 4.40 13.79 1.53
CA GLN A 22 3.03 13.27 1.53
C GLN A 22 2.54 12.90 2.95
N ASN A 23 3.16 13.43 4.00
CA ASN A 23 2.69 13.26 5.36
C ASN A 23 1.54 14.24 5.65
N ASP A 24 0.35 13.91 5.16
CA ASP A 24 -0.85 14.74 5.30
C ASP A 24 -1.36 14.82 6.76
N THR A 25 -0.93 13.91 7.61
CA THR A 25 -1.31 13.89 9.03
C THR A 25 -0.55 14.91 9.85
N HIS A 26 0.58 15.41 9.34
CA HIS A 26 1.57 16.21 10.07
C HIS A 26 2.10 15.55 11.34
N TRP A 27 1.85 14.26 11.52
CA TRP A 27 2.40 13.47 12.61
C TRP A 27 3.92 13.39 12.52
N LYS A 28 4.58 13.53 13.66
CA LYS A 28 6.04 13.47 13.74
C LYS A 28 6.44 12.63 14.94
N SER A 29 7.25 11.61 14.67
CA SER A 29 7.79 10.73 15.71
C SER A 29 9.24 10.40 15.39
N ALA A 30 10.14 10.85 16.26
CA ALA A 30 11.57 10.54 16.14
C ALA A 30 11.85 9.04 16.27
N ASP A 31 11.08 8.35 17.14
CA ASP A 31 11.19 6.89 17.30
C ASP A 31 10.75 6.13 16.05
N PHE A 32 9.68 6.59 15.42
CA PHE A 32 9.24 6.04 14.15
C PHE A 32 10.29 6.21 13.05
N ASP A 33 10.84 7.41 12.91
CA ASP A 33 11.87 7.70 11.90
C ASP A 33 13.13 6.85 12.12
N ALA A 34 13.57 6.71 13.38
CA ALA A 34 14.72 5.87 13.74
C ALA A 34 14.48 4.39 13.42
N LYS A 35 13.32 3.84 13.81
CA LYS A 35 12.94 2.45 13.51
C LYS A 35 12.79 2.20 11.99
N LEU A 36 12.32 3.18 11.25
CA LEU A 36 12.22 3.06 9.78
C LEU A 36 13.59 2.93 9.13
N LEU A 37 14.59 3.68 9.60
CA LEU A 37 15.98 3.56 9.16
C LEU A 37 16.58 2.21 9.57
N GLU A 38 16.33 1.76 10.80
CA GLU A 38 16.74 0.44 11.28
C GLU A 38 16.17 -0.69 10.41
N ALA A 39 14.86 -0.65 10.10
CA ALA A 39 14.21 -1.64 9.24
C ALA A 39 14.86 -1.73 7.85
N ARG A 40 15.27 -0.60 7.29
CA ARG A 40 15.96 -0.53 5.99
C ARG A 40 17.36 -1.13 6.02
N ALA A 41 18.09 -0.93 7.12
CA ALA A 41 19.43 -1.47 7.30
C ALA A 41 19.43 -2.97 7.69
N MET A 42 18.30 -3.50 8.16
CA MET A 42 18.16 -4.86 8.65
C MET A 42 18.22 -5.88 7.52
N LEU A 43 19.24 -6.73 7.51
CA LEU A 43 19.41 -7.80 6.53
C LEU A 43 18.61 -9.06 6.86
N ASP A 44 18.43 -9.36 8.15
CA ASP A 44 17.61 -10.48 8.61
C ASP A 44 16.14 -10.22 8.31
N GLN A 45 15.54 -11.07 7.49
CA GLN A 45 14.17 -10.92 7.04
C GLN A 45 13.14 -11.07 8.16
N ALA A 46 13.40 -11.96 9.12
CA ALA A 46 12.49 -12.18 10.25
C ALA A 46 12.46 -10.93 11.15
N LYS A 47 13.61 -10.44 11.55
CA LYS A 47 13.75 -9.22 12.34
C LYS A 47 13.20 -7.99 11.60
N ARG A 48 13.47 -7.87 10.32
CA ARG A 48 12.90 -6.78 9.50
C ARG A 48 11.38 -6.80 9.52
N LYS A 49 10.77 -7.97 9.40
CA LYS A 49 9.31 -8.13 9.47
C LYS A 49 8.76 -7.69 10.83
N GLU A 50 9.44 -8.01 11.92
CA GLU A 50 9.07 -7.58 13.27
C GLU A 50 9.11 -6.05 13.39
N ILE A 51 10.19 -5.40 12.94
CA ILE A 51 10.30 -3.93 12.97
C ILE A 51 9.19 -3.27 12.15
N TYR A 52 8.88 -3.78 10.96
CA TYR A 52 7.75 -3.24 10.17
C TYR A 52 6.40 -3.47 10.83
N ALA A 53 6.20 -4.56 11.57
CA ALA A 53 4.98 -4.77 12.34
C ALA A 53 4.84 -3.75 13.47
N GLU A 54 5.93 -3.45 14.18
CA GLU A 54 5.96 -2.38 15.20
C GLU A 54 5.66 -1.01 14.59
N LEU A 55 6.29 -0.66 13.47
CA LEU A 55 6.03 0.60 12.75
C LEU A 55 4.56 0.76 12.36
N GLN A 56 3.94 -0.32 11.88
CA GLN A 56 2.50 -0.32 11.55
C GLN A 56 1.64 -0.14 12.79
N ALA A 57 2.00 -0.77 13.92
CA ALA A 57 1.31 -0.58 15.20
C ALA A 57 1.43 0.86 15.71
N MET A 58 2.60 1.49 15.59
CA MET A 58 2.78 2.91 15.95
C MET A 58 1.84 3.82 15.15
N ILE A 59 1.73 3.61 13.83
CA ILE A 59 0.81 4.38 13.00
C ILE A 59 -0.65 4.11 13.37
N SER A 60 -1.02 2.87 13.60
CA SER A 60 -2.39 2.50 13.97
C SER A 60 -2.83 3.13 15.29
N ASN A 61 -1.89 3.27 16.24
CA ASN A 61 -2.20 3.77 17.58
C ASN A 61 -2.10 5.29 17.69
N ASP A 62 -1.16 5.92 16.97
CA ASP A 62 -0.84 7.33 17.16
C ASP A 62 -0.51 8.10 15.87
N GLY A 63 -0.51 7.45 14.72
CA GLY A 63 -0.05 8.04 13.45
C GLY A 63 -0.94 9.11 12.82
N GLY A 64 -2.00 9.54 13.49
CA GLY A 64 -2.87 10.64 13.07
C GLY A 64 -3.78 10.32 11.88
N ALA A 65 -3.79 9.09 11.37
CA ALA A 65 -4.63 8.67 10.25
C ALA A 65 -5.72 7.69 10.70
N LEU A 66 -6.97 8.03 10.45
CA LEU A 66 -8.09 7.12 10.63
C LEU A 66 -8.34 6.35 9.34
N ILE A 67 -8.12 5.04 9.37
CA ILE A 67 -8.34 4.14 8.22
C ILE A 67 -9.47 3.17 8.54
N PRO A 68 -10.74 3.57 8.34
CA PRO A 68 -11.89 2.78 8.77
C PRO A 68 -12.17 1.59 7.86
N MET A 69 -11.73 1.64 6.61
CA MET A 69 -11.96 0.59 5.62
C MET A 69 -10.98 0.65 4.45
N PHE A 70 -10.88 -0.44 3.73
CA PHE A 70 -10.29 -0.48 2.39
C PHE A 70 -11.40 -0.41 1.35
N GLY A 71 -11.23 0.42 0.34
CA GLY A 71 -12.17 0.48 -0.79
C GLY A 71 -11.79 -0.55 -1.86
N ASP A 72 -12.78 -1.31 -2.30
CA ASP A 72 -12.58 -2.23 -3.42
C ASP A 72 -12.52 -1.49 -4.75
N TYR A 73 -11.73 -1.99 -5.68
CA TYR A 73 -11.82 -1.62 -7.09
C TYR A 73 -12.98 -2.38 -7.73
N LEU A 74 -13.89 -1.65 -8.35
CA LEU A 74 -15.05 -2.22 -9.02
C LEU A 74 -14.90 -2.04 -10.52
N ASP A 75 -14.88 -3.16 -11.24
CA ASP A 75 -14.85 -3.19 -12.70
C ASP A 75 -16.18 -3.74 -13.22
N ALA A 76 -16.74 -3.10 -14.24
CA ALA A 76 -17.91 -3.59 -14.95
C ALA A 76 -17.57 -3.82 -16.41
N THR A 77 -17.96 -4.98 -16.94
CA THR A 77 -17.69 -5.35 -18.33
C THR A 77 -18.93 -5.94 -18.99
N SER A 78 -19.00 -5.85 -20.32
CA SER A 78 -20.01 -6.55 -21.08
C SER A 78 -19.87 -8.06 -20.94
N LYS A 79 -20.98 -8.80 -20.97
CA LYS A 79 -20.96 -10.27 -21.00
C LYS A 79 -20.24 -10.85 -22.22
N LYS A 80 -20.12 -10.08 -23.29
CA LYS A 80 -19.37 -10.45 -24.50
C LYS A 80 -17.85 -10.37 -24.32
N LEU A 81 -17.37 -9.64 -23.29
CA LEU A 81 -15.95 -9.57 -23.00
C LEU A 81 -15.54 -10.78 -22.17
N LYS A 82 -14.66 -11.59 -22.69
CA LYS A 82 -14.17 -12.83 -22.07
C LYS A 82 -12.71 -12.68 -21.61
N GLY A 83 -12.28 -13.57 -20.73
CA GLY A 83 -10.91 -13.57 -20.19
C GLY A 83 -10.69 -12.59 -19.03
N VAL A 84 -11.73 -11.91 -18.55
CA VAL A 84 -11.61 -10.98 -17.42
C VAL A 84 -11.40 -11.73 -16.11
N THR A 85 -10.37 -11.37 -15.38
CA THR A 85 -10.05 -11.90 -14.05
C THR A 85 -9.77 -10.76 -13.07
N THR A 86 -9.96 -11.01 -11.78
CA THR A 86 -9.62 -10.03 -10.73
C THR A 86 -8.11 -9.88 -10.59
N HIS A 87 -7.67 -8.72 -10.14
CA HIS A 87 -6.28 -8.43 -9.81
C HIS A 87 -6.16 -7.78 -8.44
N PRO A 88 -5.22 -8.21 -7.59
CA PRO A 88 -5.17 -7.75 -6.18
C PRO A 88 -4.70 -6.30 -6.00
N MET A 89 -4.10 -5.67 -6.98
CA MET A 89 -3.49 -4.34 -6.81
C MET A 89 -4.21 -3.22 -7.55
N PHE A 90 -4.74 -3.48 -8.73
CA PHE A 90 -5.37 -2.46 -9.56
C PHE A 90 -6.57 -3.02 -10.32
N ASN A 91 -7.53 -2.15 -10.63
CA ASN A 91 -8.65 -2.45 -11.53
C ASN A 91 -8.16 -2.78 -12.96
N LEU A 92 -9.08 -3.20 -13.80
CA LEU A 92 -8.81 -3.56 -15.19
C LEU A 92 -7.66 -4.59 -15.34
N MET A 93 -7.68 -5.62 -14.50
CA MET A 93 -6.66 -6.69 -14.48
C MET A 93 -5.22 -6.17 -14.27
N GLY A 94 -5.05 -5.23 -13.35
CA GLY A 94 -3.75 -4.59 -13.10
C GLY A 94 -3.37 -3.61 -14.22
N ALA A 95 -4.35 -2.92 -14.81
CA ALA A 95 -4.21 -2.05 -15.97
C ALA A 95 -3.74 -2.77 -17.26
N ARG A 96 -3.89 -4.09 -17.34
CA ARG A 96 -3.49 -4.93 -18.49
C ARG A 96 -4.66 -5.63 -19.15
N LEU A 97 -5.88 -5.11 -19.01
CA LEU A 97 -7.09 -5.71 -19.55
C LEU A 97 -6.96 -5.96 -21.06
N ALA A 98 -6.53 -4.97 -21.83
CA ALA A 98 -6.45 -5.04 -23.29
C ALA A 98 -5.52 -6.14 -23.84
N GLU A 99 -4.59 -6.64 -23.02
CA GLU A 99 -3.66 -7.70 -23.42
C GLU A 99 -4.25 -9.12 -23.28
N LYS A 100 -5.32 -9.26 -22.49
CA LYS A 100 -5.77 -10.57 -22.00
C LYS A 100 -7.20 -10.92 -22.32
N VAL A 101 -7.98 -9.98 -22.84
CA VAL A 101 -9.39 -10.17 -23.11
C VAL A 101 -9.70 -10.28 -24.59
N TRP A 102 -10.83 -10.90 -24.91
CA TRP A 102 -11.36 -10.98 -26.26
C TRP A 102 -12.87 -10.79 -26.27
N LEU A 103 -13.40 -10.43 -27.41
CA LEU A 103 -14.84 -10.34 -27.63
C LEU A 103 -15.36 -11.66 -28.19
N GLU A 104 -16.41 -12.18 -27.59
CA GLU A 104 -17.17 -13.30 -28.12
C GLU A 104 -18.19 -12.76 -29.10
N ALA A 105 -18.22 -13.32 -30.28
CA ALA A 105 -19.13 -12.95 -31.37
C ALA A 105 -20.60 -13.26 -31.05
#